data_da06882b7af21d28a8db375188c0afb6
#
_entry.id   da06882b7af21d28a8db375188c0afb6
#
_cell.length_a   1.000
_cell.length_b   1.000
_cell.length_c   1.000
_cell.angle_alpha   90.00
_cell.angle_beta   90.00
_cell.angle_gamma   90.00
#
_symmetry.space_group_name_H-M   'P 1'
#
loop_
_entity.id
_entity.type
_entity.pdbx_description
1 polymer ?
#
loop_
_entity_poly.entity_id
_entity_poly.type
_entity_poly.pdbx_seq_one_letter_code
_entity_poly.pdbx_strand_id
1 'polypeptide(L)'
;MGKRARRRDRTTETVSTDDYTDSEGNVLTLRRTVSAGSARKLAETAGAPAATADDLWQRRTEMLFERFAVSWTIAGLPLNRQKELLGRYRLADDATRRWVRARLDEHIARHQPELL
;
A
#
# COMPACT_ATOMS: atom_id res chain seq x y z
N MET A 1 -23.30 -15.32 21.93
CA MET A 1 -23.51 -13.97 21.39
C MET A 1 -22.27 -13.13 21.54
N GLY A 2 -21.69 -13.06 22.72
CA GLY A 2 -20.49 -12.29 22.95
C GLY A 2 -19.29 -12.70 22.11
N LYS A 3 -19.22 -13.96 21.74
CA LYS A 3 -18.13 -14.46 20.90
C LYS A 3 -18.09 -13.81 19.52
N ARG A 4 -19.25 -13.59 18.93
CA ARG A 4 -19.30 -12.93 17.62
C ARG A 4 -18.87 -11.48 17.70
N ALA A 5 -19.30 -10.78 18.71
CA ALA A 5 -18.91 -9.39 18.90
C ALA A 5 -17.40 -9.28 19.09
N ARG A 6 -16.83 -10.13 19.93
CA ARG A 6 -15.39 -10.12 20.15
C ARG A 6 -14.59 -10.45 18.89
N ARG A 7 -15.08 -11.41 18.10
CA ARG A 7 -14.42 -11.79 16.87
C ARG A 7 -14.42 -10.62 15.88
N ARG A 8 -15.53 -9.92 15.79
CA ARG A 8 -15.65 -8.75 14.94
C ARG A 8 -14.71 -7.65 15.37
N ASP A 9 -14.63 -7.41 16.68
CA ASP A 9 -13.74 -6.41 17.24
C ASP A 9 -12.29 -6.73 16.94
N ARG A 10 -11.89 -7.99 17.05
CA ARG A 10 -10.52 -8.39 16.72
C ARG A 10 -10.21 -8.16 15.27
N THR A 11 -11.14 -8.45 14.36
CA THR A 11 -10.94 -8.20 12.94
C THR A 11 -10.71 -6.72 12.69
N THR A 12 -11.48 -5.88 13.33
CA THR A 12 -11.31 -4.42 13.24
C THR A 12 -9.96 -4.00 13.80
N GLU A 13 -9.57 -4.54 14.93
CA GLU A 13 -8.33 -4.16 15.61
C GLU A 13 -7.07 -4.63 14.88
N THR A 14 -7.16 -5.72 14.09
CA THR A 14 -6.00 -6.23 13.37
C THR A 14 -5.58 -5.36 12.20
N VAL A 15 -6.45 -4.45 11.76
CA VAL A 15 -6.13 -3.55 10.65
C VAL A 15 -5.74 -2.19 11.21
N SER A 16 -4.43 -2.00 11.36
CA SER A 16 -3.88 -0.71 11.75
C SER A 16 -3.39 0.01 10.52
N THR A 17 -3.73 1.28 10.42
CA THR A 17 -3.42 2.10 9.25
C THR A 17 -2.86 3.45 9.66
N ASP A 18 -2.18 4.10 8.73
CA ASP A 18 -1.75 5.48 8.86
C ASP A 18 -2.20 6.26 7.63
N ASP A 19 -2.57 7.52 7.83
CA ASP A 19 -2.99 8.40 6.76
C ASP A 19 -1.87 9.36 6.40
N TYR A 20 -1.70 9.60 5.10
CA TYR A 20 -0.73 10.55 4.58
C TYR A 20 -1.46 11.54 3.67
N THR A 21 -1.32 12.81 3.98
CA THR A 21 -2.01 13.88 3.23
C THR A 21 -0.99 14.61 2.36
N ASP A 22 -1.31 14.77 1.07
CA ASP A 22 -0.46 15.50 0.15
C ASP A 22 -0.77 17.01 0.17
N SER A 23 -0.06 17.77 -0.67
CA SER A 23 -0.20 19.22 -0.73
C SER A 23 -1.58 19.68 -1.23
N GLU A 24 -2.32 18.81 -1.90
CA GLU A 24 -3.65 19.10 -2.43
C GLU A 24 -4.76 18.64 -1.50
N GLY A 25 -4.42 18.08 -0.34
CA GLY A 25 -5.40 17.59 0.61
C GLY A 25 -5.90 16.19 0.34
N ASN A 26 -5.32 15.48 -0.62
CA ASN A 26 -5.66 14.09 -0.88
C ASN A 26 -5.05 13.20 0.22
N VAL A 27 -5.75 12.15 0.61
CA VAL A 27 -5.34 11.30 1.73
C VAL A 27 -5.13 9.88 1.26
N LEU A 28 -3.90 9.39 1.42
CA LEU A 28 -3.56 8.00 1.15
C LEU A 28 -3.48 7.25 2.48
N THR A 29 -4.26 6.20 2.62
CA THR A 29 -4.28 5.37 3.83
C THR A 29 -3.56 4.06 3.55
N LEU A 30 -2.53 3.78 4.35
CA LEU A 30 -1.71 2.58 4.21
C LEU A 30 -1.84 1.71 5.45
N ARG A 31 -1.98 0.40 5.27
CA ARG A 31 -1.90 -0.52 6.40
C ARG A 31 -0.46 -0.60 6.90
N ARG A 32 -0.29 -0.72 8.20
CA ARG A 32 1.05 -0.68 8.80
C ARG A 32 1.90 -1.87 8.41
N THR A 33 1.30 -3.05 8.36
CA THR A 33 2.02 -4.26 8.00
C THR A 33 1.18 -5.13 7.07
N VAL A 34 1.86 -5.97 6.30
CA VAL A 34 1.20 -6.97 5.46
C VAL A 34 1.44 -8.36 6.06
N SER A 35 0.62 -9.33 5.66
CA SER A 35 0.71 -10.70 6.15
C SER A 35 2.03 -11.36 5.70
N ALA A 36 2.39 -12.44 6.37
CA ALA A 36 3.57 -13.23 5.98
C ALA A 36 3.45 -13.74 4.53
N GLY A 37 2.24 -14.11 4.11
CA GLY A 37 2.02 -14.55 2.73
C GLY A 37 2.25 -13.43 1.73
N SER A 38 1.79 -12.22 2.03
CA SER A 38 2.03 -11.06 1.17
C SER A 38 3.52 -10.70 1.14
N ALA A 39 4.18 -10.73 2.28
CA ALA A 39 5.63 -10.47 2.36
C ALA A 39 6.41 -11.47 1.51
N ARG A 40 6.03 -12.74 1.55
CA ARG A 40 6.66 -13.78 0.74
C ARG A 40 6.50 -13.53 -0.74
N LYS A 41 5.32 -13.13 -1.18
CA LYS A 41 5.08 -12.80 -2.59
C LYS A 41 5.91 -11.60 -3.04
N LEU A 42 6.07 -10.61 -2.18
CA LEU A 42 6.93 -9.47 -2.49
C LEU A 42 8.38 -9.89 -2.67
N ALA A 43 8.86 -10.80 -1.80
CA ALA A 43 10.22 -11.33 -1.90
C ALA A 43 10.41 -12.14 -3.19
N GLU A 44 9.43 -12.93 -3.58
CA GLU A 44 9.46 -13.68 -4.84
C GLU A 44 9.58 -12.75 -6.05
N THR A 45 8.84 -11.65 -6.03
CA THR A 45 8.91 -10.66 -7.10
C THR A 45 10.30 -10.05 -7.19
N ALA A 46 10.93 -9.75 -6.06
CA ALA A 46 12.28 -9.20 -6.04
C ALA A 46 13.30 -10.16 -6.65
N GLY A 47 13.07 -11.48 -6.55
CA GLY A 47 13.95 -12.48 -7.12
C GLY A 47 13.58 -12.91 -8.53
N ALA A 48 12.47 -12.42 -9.09
CA ALA A 48 12.00 -12.85 -10.40
C ALA A 48 12.84 -12.23 -11.51
N PRO A 49 13.05 -12.95 -12.64
CA PRO A 49 13.71 -12.37 -13.80
C PRO A 49 12.93 -11.16 -14.32
N ALA A 50 13.64 -10.12 -14.68
CA ALA A 50 13.06 -8.93 -15.26
C ALA A 50 13.88 -8.50 -16.47
N ALA A 51 13.22 -7.83 -17.42
CA ALA A 51 13.88 -7.35 -18.62
C ALA A 51 14.91 -6.27 -18.31
N THR A 52 14.58 -5.36 -17.35
CA THR A 52 15.47 -4.29 -16.93
C THR A 52 15.34 -4.05 -15.43
N ALA A 53 16.31 -3.33 -14.87
CA ALA A 53 16.25 -2.91 -13.47
C ALA A 53 15.04 -1.99 -13.21
N ASP A 54 14.73 -1.13 -14.19
CA ASP A 54 13.58 -0.23 -14.09
C ASP A 54 12.26 -1.00 -14.04
N ASP A 55 12.11 -2.04 -14.87
CA ASP A 55 10.92 -2.88 -14.86
C ASP A 55 10.75 -3.56 -13.51
N LEU A 56 11.82 -4.10 -12.96
CA LEU A 56 11.78 -4.76 -11.66
C LEU A 56 11.39 -3.78 -10.57
N TRP A 57 11.99 -2.60 -10.58
CA TRP A 57 11.70 -1.55 -9.61
C TRP A 57 10.24 -1.11 -9.68
N GLN A 58 9.72 -0.90 -10.89
CA GLN A 58 8.34 -0.49 -11.09
C GLN A 58 7.36 -1.55 -10.60
N ARG A 59 7.61 -2.82 -10.94
CA ARG A 59 6.76 -3.93 -10.48
C ARG A 59 6.76 -4.02 -8.97
N ARG A 60 7.92 -3.88 -8.35
CA ARG A 60 8.03 -3.91 -6.90
C ARG A 60 7.23 -2.78 -6.26
N THR A 61 7.36 -1.57 -6.79
CA THR A 61 6.62 -0.42 -6.28
C THR A 61 5.11 -0.64 -6.38
N GLU A 62 4.64 -1.12 -7.52
CA GLU A 62 3.22 -1.40 -7.72
C GLU A 62 2.71 -2.48 -6.78
N MET A 63 3.49 -3.52 -6.55
CA MET A 63 3.11 -4.57 -5.60
C MET A 63 3.05 -4.05 -4.17
N LEU A 64 4.02 -3.24 -3.78
CA LEU A 64 4.02 -2.61 -2.45
C LEU A 64 2.78 -1.74 -2.28
N PHE A 65 2.48 -0.91 -3.27
CA PHE A 65 1.29 -0.07 -3.25
C PHE A 65 0.03 -0.92 -3.11
N GLU A 66 -0.09 -1.94 -3.93
CA GLU A 66 -1.25 -2.82 -3.95
C GLU A 66 -1.46 -3.52 -2.60
N ARG A 67 -0.38 -3.94 -1.95
CA ARG A 67 -0.47 -4.65 -0.68
C ARG A 67 -0.71 -3.73 0.51
N PHE A 68 -0.16 -2.52 0.49
CA PHE A 68 -0.28 -1.59 1.61
C PHE A 68 -1.45 -0.62 1.48
N ALA A 69 -1.85 -0.21 0.29
CA ALA A 69 -2.89 0.78 0.12
C ALA A 69 -4.26 0.23 0.51
N VAL A 70 -4.92 0.92 1.42
CA VAL A 70 -6.27 0.58 1.87
C VAL A 70 -7.30 1.46 1.20
N SER A 71 -7.00 2.77 1.13
CA SER A 71 -7.87 3.73 0.49
C SER A 71 -7.07 4.95 0.03
N TRP A 72 -7.62 5.66 -0.92
CA TRP A 72 -7.02 6.91 -1.41
C TRP A 72 -8.17 7.86 -1.71
N THR A 73 -8.25 8.93 -0.91
CA THR A 73 -9.29 9.93 -1.10
C THR A 73 -8.72 11.05 -1.96
N ILE A 74 -9.23 11.21 -3.16
CA ILE A 74 -8.76 12.20 -4.12
C ILE A 74 -9.91 13.14 -4.44
N ALA A 75 -9.69 14.44 -4.25
CA ALA A 75 -10.73 15.46 -4.45
C ALA A 75 -12.01 15.13 -3.68
N GLY A 76 -11.87 14.60 -2.47
CA GLY A 76 -12.99 14.23 -1.63
C GLY A 76 -13.67 12.92 -1.97
N LEU A 77 -13.21 12.19 -3.00
CA LEU A 77 -13.79 10.91 -3.41
C LEU A 77 -12.90 9.77 -2.98
N PRO A 78 -13.38 8.86 -2.12
CA PRO A 78 -12.57 7.75 -1.67
C PRO A 78 -12.54 6.61 -2.68
N LEU A 79 -11.33 6.12 -2.94
CA LEU A 79 -11.10 4.89 -3.70
C LEU A 79 -10.64 3.84 -2.71
N ASN A 80 -11.27 2.67 -2.69
CA ASN A 80 -10.94 1.63 -1.73
C ASN A 80 -10.91 0.22 -2.32
N ARG A 81 -11.07 0.10 -3.62
CA ARG A 81 -10.93 -1.19 -4.31
C ARG A 81 -9.53 -1.29 -4.88
N GLN A 82 -8.93 -2.45 -4.71
CA GLN A 82 -7.55 -2.70 -5.09
C GLN A 82 -7.26 -2.33 -6.54
N LYS A 83 -8.13 -2.73 -7.46
CA LYS A 83 -7.96 -2.42 -8.88
C LYS A 83 -8.06 -0.92 -9.17
N GLU A 84 -8.97 -0.24 -8.47
CA GLU A 84 -9.14 1.21 -8.64
C GLU A 84 -7.91 1.96 -8.12
N LEU A 85 -7.40 1.53 -6.98
CA LEU A 85 -6.23 2.14 -6.37
C LEU A 85 -5.02 2.03 -7.29
N LEU A 86 -4.74 0.83 -7.77
CA LEU A 86 -3.59 0.62 -8.66
C LEU A 86 -3.76 1.34 -9.98
N GLY A 87 -4.96 1.31 -10.56
CA GLY A 87 -5.26 2.03 -11.79
C GLY A 87 -5.06 3.53 -11.64
N ARG A 88 -5.50 4.09 -10.52
CA ARG A 88 -5.33 5.52 -10.26
C ARG A 88 -3.86 5.89 -10.09
N TYR A 89 -3.09 5.04 -9.41
CA TYR A 89 -1.64 5.25 -9.28
C TYR A 89 -0.96 5.27 -10.66
N ARG A 90 -1.29 4.32 -11.51
CA ARG A 90 -0.71 4.23 -12.86
C ARG A 90 -1.03 5.44 -13.72
N LEU A 91 -2.21 6.02 -13.54
CA LEU A 91 -2.66 7.20 -14.28
C LEU A 91 -2.20 8.51 -13.66
N ALA A 92 -1.60 8.48 -12.49
CA ALA A 92 -1.14 9.68 -11.81
C ALA A 92 0.06 10.29 -12.54
N ASP A 93 0.27 11.57 -12.35
CA ASP A 93 1.45 12.25 -12.89
C ASP A 93 2.72 11.85 -12.12
N ASP A 94 3.86 12.23 -12.64
CA ASP A 94 5.15 11.86 -12.06
C ASP A 94 5.32 12.38 -10.63
N ALA A 95 4.85 13.59 -10.37
CA ALA A 95 4.96 14.19 -9.04
C ALA A 95 4.14 13.40 -8.03
N THR A 96 2.93 13.03 -8.38
CA THR A 96 2.06 12.23 -7.52
C THR A 96 2.65 10.85 -7.27
N ARG A 97 3.13 10.19 -8.31
CA ARG A 97 3.75 8.86 -8.17
C ARG A 97 4.99 8.91 -7.29
N ARG A 98 5.82 9.95 -7.42
CA ARG A 98 6.99 10.14 -6.57
C ARG A 98 6.58 10.34 -5.11
N TRP A 99 5.54 11.12 -4.89
CA TRP A 99 5.02 11.34 -3.54
C TRP A 99 4.56 10.03 -2.92
N VAL A 100 3.80 9.23 -3.66
CA VAL A 100 3.33 7.92 -3.19
C VAL A 100 4.51 7.01 -2.84
N ARG A 101 5.51 6.93 -3.71
CA ARG A 101 6.69 6.09 -3.47
C ARG A 101 7.45 6.53 -2.21
N ALA A 102 7.61 7.83 -2.03
CA ALA A 102 8.28 8.35 -0.84
C ALA A 102 7.50 8.00 0.43
N ARG A 103 6.18 8.10 0.38
CA ARG A 103 5.35 7.73 1.54
C ARG A 103 5.41 6.23 1.82
N LEU A 104 5.39 5.40 0.78
CA LEU A 104 5.55 3.96 0.93
C LEU A 104 6.87 3.61 1.58
N ASP A 105 7.97 4.19 1.10
CA ASP A 105 9.31 3.90 1.63
C ASP A 105 9.41 4.30 3.11
N GLU A 106 8.95 5.49 3.46
CA GLU A 106 8.95 5.95 4.85
C GLU A 106 8.11 5.05 5.73
N HIS A 107 6.94 4.68 5.24
CA HIS A 107 5.97 3.87 5.97
C HIS A 107 6.52 2.47 6.24
N ILE A 108 7.08 1.84 5.21
CA ILE A 108 7.66 0.50 5.32
C ILE A 108 8.88 0.51 6.22
N ALA A 109 9.73 1.52 6.09
CA ALA A 109 10.90 1.66 6.96
C ALA A 109 10.51 1.78 8.44
N ARG A 110 9.35 2.39 8.71
CA ARG A 110 8.86 2.56 10.06
C ARG A 110 8.23 1.31 10.63
N HIS A 111 7.44 0.60 9.83
CA HIS A 111 6.59 -0.49 10.32
C HIS A 111 7.05 -1.89 9.94
N GLN A 112 7.68 -2.05 8.79
CA GLN A 112 8.07 -3.38 8.30
C GLN A 112 9.33 -3.28 7.43
N PRO A 113 10.45 -2.80 8.03
CA PRO A 113 11.67 -2.50 7.27
C PRO A 113 12.29 -3.71 6.57
N GLU A 114 11.96 -4.91 6.99
CA GLU A 114 12.46 -6.12 6.36
C GLU A 114 11.99 -6.26 4.90
N LEU A 115 11.00 -5.51 4.48
CA LEU A 115 10.53 -5.52 3.09
C LEU A 115 11.33 -4.60 2.16
N LEU A 116 12.21 -3.77 2.71
CA LEU A 116 13.05 -2.89 1.90
C LEU A 116 14.38 -3.60 1.48
#